data_015af0b8ee68ddf8e2d2bbe281822918
#
_entry.id   015af0b8ee68ddf8e2d2bbe281822918
#
_cell.length_a   1.000
_cell.length_b   1.000
_cell.length_c   1.000
_cell.angle_alpha   90.00
_cell.angle_beta   90.00
_cell.angle_gamma   90.00
#
_symmetry.space_group_name_H-M   'P 1'
#
loop_
_entity.id
_entity.type
_entity.pdbx_description
1 polymer ?
#
loop_
_entity_poly.entity_id
_entity_poly.type
_entity_poly.pdbx_seq_one_letter_code
_entity_poly.pdbx_strand_id
1 'polypeptide(L)'
;MNATFVDRRQVGRRFSRVAANYEQADFFAREVDRRMQERLDYIKLEPKRILDLGCSRGGSIPGLAARYPAAQLIGLDISPAMLQAGQIARPGWQRWLGLGRQAQVQRLAGDAVKLPLKSQSTAIVWSNLLLHWLDDPLPALAEAHRVLEVGGLLMFSTLGPDSLKELRAAFSDGYAHTQRFIDMHDLGDMLVGCGFADPVMDMEVLTLTYEGFDDMLGELRAAGSGCAMKARRHGLTGRRAWAQARTAYESLRSDGKLPATFEIVYGHAWKVAPKQSADGRAIIRFDTPRRK
;
A
#
# COMPACT_ATOMS: atom_id res chain seq x y z
N MET A 1 14.66 14.35 18.17
CA MET A 1 14.79 13.89 16.78
C MET A 1 14.30 12.47 16.72
N ASN A 2 13.16 12.22 16.09
CA ASN A 2 12.67 10.84 15.92
C ASN A 2 13.65 10.08 15.05
N ALA A 3 14.15 8.96 15.55
CA ALA A 3 15.08 8.11 14.80
C ALA A 3 14.37 7.58 13.54
N THR A 4 14.82 7.98 12.37
CA THR A 4 14.30 7.48 11.09
C THR A 4 14.74 6.03 10.90
N PHE A 5 13.81 5.09 10.81
CA PHE A 5 14.09 3.65 10.70
C PHE A 5 14.15 3.16 9.25
N VAL A 6 13.31 3.72 8.36
CA VAL A 6 13.23 3.34 6.94
C VAL A 6 14.10 4.26 6.07
N ASP A 7 14.85 3.68 5.15
CA ASP A 7 15.58 4.40 4.12
C ASP A 7 14.70 4.59 2.87
N ARG A 8 13.98 5.72 2.81
CA ARG A 8 13.04 6.04 1.70
C ARG A 8 13.72 6.08 0.33
N ARG A 9 14.99 6.53 0.27
CA ARG A 9 15.76 6.49 -0.99
C ARG A 9 16.00 5.07 -1.45
N GLN A 10 16.23 4.17 -0.50
CA GLN A 10 16.39 2.74 -0.79
C GLN A 10 15.07 2.12 -1.28
N VAL A 11 13.92 2.51 -0.70
CA VAL A 11 12.60 2.08 -1.20
C VAL A 11 12.45 2.48 -2.68
N GLY A 12 12.58 3.75 -3.01
CA GLY A 12 12.46 4.23 -4.39
C GLY A 12 13.44 3.55 -5.35
N ARG A 13 14.71 3.31 -4.94
CA ARG A 13 15.71 2.61 -5.75
C ARG A 13 15.34 1.13 -5.99
N ARG A 14 14.77 0.44 -5.00
CA ARG A 14 14.36 -0.97 -5.13
C ARG A 14 13.23 -1.10 -6.14
N PHE A 15 12.17 -0.33 -5.97
CA PHE A 15 11.05 -0.34 -6.90
C PHE A 15 11.47 0.10 -8.32
N SER A 16 12.32 1.11 -8.44
CA SER A 16 12.85 1.51 -9.76
C SER A 16 13.66 0.41 -10.45
N ARG A 17 14.40 -0.39 -9.68
CA ARG A 17 15.22 -1.49 -10.23
C ARG A 17 14.37 -2.63 -10.78
N VAL A 18 13.25 -2.95 -10.15
CA VAL A 18 12.38 -4.06 -10.55
C VAL A 18 11.28 -3.63 -11.51
N ALA A 19 11.13 -2.33 -11.78
CA ALA A 19 10.00 -1.77 -12.52
C ALA A 19 9.72 -2.45 -13.87
N ALA A 20 10.76 -2.83 -14.61
CA ALA A 20 10.60 -3.47 -15.93
C ALA A 20 9.90 -4.84 -15.84
N ASN A 21 10.20 -5.63 -14.83
CA ASN A 21 9.73 -7.01 -14.66
C ASN A 21 8.74 -7.18 -13.50
N TYR A 22 8.32 -6.10 -12.84
CA TYR A 22 7.49 -6.13 -11.65
C TYR A 22 6.18 -6.91 -11.84
N GLU A 23 5.58 -6.82 -13.02
CA GLU A 23 4.33 -7.51 -13.37
C GLU A 23 4.41 -9.05 -13.27
N GLN A 24 5.62 -9.60 -13.36
CA GLN A 24 5.86 -11.04 -13.21
C GLN A 24 5.89 -11.48 -11.74
N ALA A 25 6.05 -10.53 -10.81
CA ALA A 25 6.21 -10.78 -9.38
C ALA A 25 5.16 -10.06 -8.50
N ASP A 26 4.19 -9.40 -9.09
CA ASP A 26 3.20 -8.59 -8.37
C ASP A 26 1.93 -9.38 -7.97
N PHE A 27 1.95 -10.71 -8.12
CA PHE A 27 0.76 -11.54 -7.89
C PHE A 27 0.18 -11.34 -6.48
N PHE A 28 1.05 -11.22 -5.46
CA PHE A 28 0.63 -10.95 -4.09
C PHE A 28 -0.07 -9.59 -3.96
N ALA A 29 0.53 -8.54 -4.54
CA ALA A 29 -0.06 -7.21 -4.52
C ALA A 29 -1.41 -7.16 -5.27
N ARG A 30 -1.54 -7.89 -6.38
CA ARG A 30 -2.80 -8.01 -7.13
C ARG A 30 -3.86 -8.77 -6.34
N GLU A 31 -3.49 -9.84 -5.65
CA GLU A 31 -4.43 -10.60 -4.83
C GLU A 31 -4.95 -9.77 -3.65
N VAL A 32 -4.06 -9.03 -2.96
CA VAL A 32 -4.44 -8.12 -1.89
C VAL A 32 -5.36 -7.00 -2.43
N ASP A 33 -5.03 -6.42 -3.58
CA ASP A 33 -5.87 -5.40 -4.24
C ASP A 33 -7.25 -5.95 -4.60
N ARG A 34 -7.33 -7.15 -5.17
CA ARG A 34 -8.60 -7.81 -5.51
C ARG A 34 -9.49 -7.94 -4.27
N ARG A 35 -8.96 -8.45 -3.16
CA ARG A 35 -9.68 -8.57 -1.89
C ARG A 35 -10.09 -7.22 -1.32
N MET A 36 -9.26 -6.20 -1.48
CA MET A 36 -9.59 -4.85 -1.07
C MET A 36 -10.71 -4.25 -1.94
N GLN A 37 -10.72 -4.52 -3.25
CA GLN A 37 -11.78 -4.08 -4.16
C GLN A 37 -13.14 -4.74 -3.87
N GLU A 38 -13.16 -6.00 -3.42
CA GLU A 38 -14.39 -6.69 -3.00
C GLU A 38 -15.06 -6.00 -1.80
N ARG A 39 -14.27 -5.38 -0.92
CA ARG A 39 -14.79 -4.61 0.22
C ARG A 39 -15.53 -3.34 -0.21
N LEU A 40 -15.29 -2.81 -1.42
CA LEU A 40 -16.05 -1.70 -2.00
C LEU A 40 -17.49 -2.08 -2.36
N ASP A 41 -17.86 -3.36 -2.43
CA ASP A 41 -19.22 -3.80 -2.76
C ASP A 41 -20.25 -3.34 -1.72
N TYR A 42 -19.80 -3.11 -0.50
CA TYR A 42 -20.62 -2.63 0.62
C TYR A 42 -20.66 -1.11 0.72
N ILE A 43 -19.90 -0.39 -0.14
CA ILE A 43 -19.73 1.06 -0.07
C ILE A 43 -20.45 1.72 -1.25
N LYS A 44 -21.45 2.56 -0.94
CA LYS A 44 -22.17 3.33 -1.94
C LYS A 44 -21.52 4.70 -2.09
N LEU A 45 -20.67 4.86 -3.10
CA LEU A 45 -20.01 6.11 -3.42
C LEU A 45 -19.90 6.27 -4.94
N GLU A 46 -20.14 7.47 -5.43
CA GLU A 46 -19.95 7.85 -6.84
C GLU A 46 -18.80 8.87 -6.95
N PRO A 47 -17.56 8.39 -6.95
CA PRO A 47 -16.40 9.27 -6.90
C PRO A 47 -16.21 9.98 -8.24
N LYS A 48 -15.97 11.29 -8.18
CA LYS A 48 -15.53 12.06 -9.36
C LYS A 48 -14.05 11.89 -9.64
N ARG A 49 -13.25 11.69 -8.59
CA ARG A 49 -11.80 11.52 -8.67
C ARG A 49 -11.32 10.54 -7.62
N ILE A 50 -10.44 9.65 -8.05
CA ILE A 50 -9.80 8.63 -7.21
C ILE A 50 -8.28 8.82 -7.29
N LEU A 51 -7.62 8.87 -6.15
CA LEU A 51 -6.17 8.83 -6.03
C LEU A 51 -5.74 7.40 -5.66
N ASP A 52 -4.96 6.75 -6.52
CA ASP A 52 -4.22 5.51 -6.21
C ASP A 52 -2.83 5.91 -5.70
N LEU A 53 -2.65 5.82 -4.37
CA LEU A 53 -1.49 6.29 -3.64
C LEU A 53 -0.48 5.15 -3.44
N GLY A 54 0.69 5.26 -4.04
CA GLY A 54 1.65 4.17 -4.15
C GLY A 54 1.28 3.20 -5.28
N CYS A 55 0.80 3.74 -6.39
CA CYS A 55 0.18 2.95 -7.46
C CYS A 55 1.13 2.01 -8.21
N SER A 56 2.44 2.06 -7.96
CA SER A 56 3.44 1.27 -8.71
C SER A 56 3.23 1.43 -10.23
N ARG A 57 3.02 0.32 -10.94
CA ARG A 57 2.67 0.31 -12.37
C ARG A 57 1.19 0.60 -12.66
N GLY A 58 0.36 0.72 -11.62
CA GLY A 58 -1.08 0.95 -11.71
C GLY A 58 -1.89 -0.33 -11.75
N GLY A 59 -1.53 -1.33 -10.95
CA GLY A 59 -2.22 -2.61 -10.86
C GLY A 59 -3.69 -2.49 -10.44
N SER A 60 -4.02 -1.57 -9.53
CA SER A 60 -5.39 -1.30 -9.06
C SER A 60 -6.26 -0.55 -10.08
N ILE A 61 -5.63 0.18 -11.01
CA ILE A 61 -6.32 1.10 -11.92
C ILE A 61 -7.39 0.42 -12.79
N PRO A 62 -7.14 -0.76 -13.40
CA PRO A 62 -8.16 -1.41 -14.23
C PRO A 62 -9.45 -1.74 -13.46
N GLY A 63 -9.33 -2.26 -12.25
CA GLY A 63 -10.48 -2.60 -11.40
C GLY A 63 -11.25 -1.36 -10.94
N LEU A 64 -10.53 -0.32 -10.49
CA LEU A 64 -11.13 0.96 -10.12
C LEU A 64 -11.84 1.65 -11.31
N ALA A 65 -11.23 1.58 -12.51
CA ALA A 65 -11.84 2.12 -13.73
C ALA A 65 -13.10 1.36 -14.15
N ALA A 66 -13.12 0.04 -14.00
CA ALA A 66 -14.29 -0.77 -14.30
C ALA A 66 -15.43 -0.50 -13.33
N ARG A 67 -15.13 -0.32 -12.04
CA ARG A 67 -16.10 -0.01 -11.00
C ARG A 67 -16.67 1.43 -11.10
N TYR A 68 -15.80 2.38 -11.41
CA TYR A 68 -16.10 3.81 -11.44
C TYR A 68 -15.77 4.44 -12.80
N PRO A 69 -16.51 4.09 -13.86
CA PRO A 69 -16.15 4.47 -15.24
C PRO A 69 -16.23 5.99 -15.51
N ALA A 70 -16.94 6.74 -14.66
CA ALA A 70 -17.03 8.19 -14.73
C ALA A 70 -15.93 8.91 -13.93
N ALA A 71 -15.16 8.19 -13.11
CA ALA A 71 -14.14 8.79 -12.26
C ALA A 71 -12.87 9.12 -13.04
N GLN A 72 -12.25 10.26 -12.71
CA GLN A 72 -10.86 10.54 -13.07
C GLN A 72 -9.93 9.78 -12.13
N LEU A 73 -9.01 9.01 -12.68
CA LEU A 73 -8.02 8.26 -11.91
C LEU A 73 -6.68 8.99 -11.89
N ILE A 74 -6.08 9.09 -10.72
CA ILE A 74 -4.75 9.66 -10.51
C ILE A 74 -3.91 8.57 -9.83
N GLY A 75 -2.83 8.13 -10.47
CA GLY A 75 -1.84 7.25 -9.87
C GLY A 75 -0.64 8.05 -9.41
N LEU A 76 -0.25 7.93 -8.15
CA LEU A 76 0.94 8.58 -7.60
C LEU A 76 1.91 7.53 -7.05
N ASP A 77 3.18 7.65 -7.42
CA ASP A 77 4.25 6.79 -6.91
C ASP A 77 5.56 7.57 -6.76
N ILE A 78 6.38 7.14 -5.80
CA ILE A 78 7.71 7.73 -5.56
C ILE A 78 8.72 7.33 -6.64
N SER A 79 8.47 6.23 -7.38
CA SER A 79 9.33 5.70 -8.44
C SER A 79 8.84 6.11 -9.84
N PRO A 80 9.50 7.07 -10.50
CA PRO A 80 9.17 7.41 -11.89
C PRO A 80 9.29 6.20 -12.84
N ALA A 81 10.20 5.27 -12.56
CA ALA A 81 10.39 4.07 -13.38
C ALA A 81 9.16 3.15 -13.33
N MET A 82 8.52 3.00 -12.16
CA MET A 82 7.26 2.27 -12.02
C MET A 82 6.15 2.90 -12.87
N LEU A 83 6.00 4.21 -12.77
CA LEU A 83 4.99 4.96 -13.53
C LEU A 83 5.21 4.84 -15.04
N GLN A 84 6.46 4.91 -15.51
CA GLN A 84 6.81 4.72 -16.92
C GLN A 84 6.53 3.29 -17.41
N ALA A 85 6.93 2.27 -16.63
CA ALA A 85 6.69 0.88 -16.96
C ALA A 85 5.19 0.56 -17.10
N GLY A 86 4.33 1.19 -16.28
CA GLY A 86 2.88 1.06 -16.40
C GLY A 86 2.27 1.71 -17.65
N GLN A 87 2.98 2.63 -18.33
CA GLN A 87 2.52 3.26 -19.57
C GLN A 87 2.75 2.39 -20.81
N ILE A 88 3.75 1.52 -20.78
CA ILE A 88 4.22 0.76 -21.95
C ILE A 88 3.31 -0.44 -22.24
N ALA A 89 2.44 -0.84 -21.33
CA ALA A 89 1.72 -2.12 -21.33
C ALA A 89 0.59 -2.26 -22.37
N ARG A 90 0.57 -1.47 -23.48
CA ARG A 90 -0.45 -1.67 -24.53
C ARG A 90 0.15 -1.76 -25.92
N PRO A 91 -0.17 -2.81 -26.70
CA PRO A 91 0.17 -2.89 -28.12
C PRO A 91 -0.44 -1.70 -28.88
N GLY A 92 0.37 -1.03 -29.73
CA GLY A 92 -0.03 0.17 -30.47
C GLY A 92 -1.30 0.03 -31.30
N TRP A 93 -1.65 -1.19 -31.75
CA TRP A 93 -2.84 -1.48 -32.53
C TRP A 93 -4.16 -1.27 -31.76
N GLN A 94 -4.18 -1.51 -30.43
CA GLN A 94 -5.36 -1.26 -29.59
C GLN A 94 -5.66 0.24 -29.42
N ARG A 95 -4.61 1.08 -29.43
CA ARG A 95 -4.77 2.55 -29.45
C ARG A 95 -5.33 3.03 -30.79
N TRP A 96 -4.94 2.41 -31.88
CA TRP A 96 -5.35 2.82 -33.23
C TRP A 96 -6.81 2.44 -33.53
N LEU A 97 -7.31 1.34 -32.98
CA LEU A 97 -8.69 0.88 -33.20
C LEU A 97 -9.73 1.56 -32.29
N GLY A 98 -9.33 2.49 -31.43
CA GLY A 98 -10.27 3.21 -30.54
C GLY A 98 -11.05 2.29 -29.59
N LEU A 99 -10.62 1.06 -29.41
CA LEU A 99 -11.29 0.07 -28.58
C LEU A 99 -11.08 0.37 -27.09
N GLY A 100 -12.12 0.93 -26.50
CA GLY A 100 -12.25 1.21 -25.09
C GLY A 100 -12.11 2.69 -24.72
N ARG A 101 -13.15 3.27 -24.13
CA ARG A 101 -13.05 4.53 -23.38
C ARG A 101 -12.01 4.32 -22.28
N GLN A 102 -10.81 4.87 -22.45
CA GLN A 102 -9.81 4.84 -21.40
C GLN A 102 -10.26 5.81 -20.31
N ALA A 103 -10.40 5.32 -19.08
CA ALA A 103 -10.32 6.20 -17.94
C ALA A 103 -9.05 7.06 -18.10
N GLN A 104 -9.19 8.38 -18.08
CA GLN A 104 -8.03 9.28 -18.12
C GLN A 104 -7.24 9.08 -16.85
N VAL A 105 -6.14 8.34 -16.93
CA VAL A 105 -5.24 8.11 -15.81
C VAL A 105 -4.13 9.14 -15.85
N GLN A 106 -4.12 10.03 -14.89
CA GLN A 106 -2.99 10.92 -14.65
C GLN A 106 -1.96 10.20 -13.79
N ARG A 107 -0.69 10.23 -14.18
CA ARG A 107 0.41 9.62 -13.42
C ARG A 107 1.33 10.70 -12.91
N LEU A 108 1.54 10.73 -11.59
CA LEU A 108 2.31 11.74 -10.89
C LEU A 108 3.45 11.07 -10.12
N ALA A 109 4.67 11.50 -10.41
CA ALA A 109 5.79 11.17 -9.54
C ALA A 109 5.73 12.07 -8.31
N GLY A 110 5.64 11.48 -7.12
CA GLY A 110 5.47 12.24 -5.89
C GLY A 110 5.63 11.39 -4.65
N ASP A 111 5.57 12.07 -3.53
CA ASP A 111 5.74 11.51 -2.21
C ASP A 111 4.40 11.48 -1.46
N ALA A 112 4.06 10.33 -0.88
CA ALA A 112 2.83 10.15 -0.12
C ALA A 112 2.70 11.13 1.07
N VAL A 113 3.83 11.56 1.65
CA VAL A 113 3.83 12.49 2.79
C VAL A 113 3.76 13.97 2.38
N LYS A 114 3.71 14.27 1.07
CA LYS A 114 3.56 15.63 0.53
C LYS A 114 2.93 15.55 -0.85
N LEU A 115 1.61 15.43 -0.90
CA LEU A 115 0.86 15.23 -2.14
C LEU A 115 0.78 16.52 -2.96
N PRO A 116 1.10 16.49 -4.27
CA PRO A 116 0.97 17.64 -5.17
C PRO A 116 -0.49 17.84 -5.64
N LEU A 117 -1.43 17.69 -4.73
CA LEU A 117 -2.86 17.80 -4.95
C LEU A 117 -3.46 18.86 -4.03
N LYS A 118 -4.51 19.52 -4.52
CA LYS A 118 -5.28 20.49 -3.72
C LYS A 118 -6.01 19.77 -2.58
N SER A 119 -6.25 20.48 -1.49
CA SER A 119 -7.15 20.01 -0.43
C SER A 119 -8.55 19.79 -1.00
N GLN A 120 -9.24 18.76 -0.47
CA GLN A 120 -10.63 18.44 -0.84
C GLN A 120 -10.82 18.28 -2.35
N SER A 121 -9.97 17.51 -3.00
CA SER A 121 -9.95 17.33 -4.45
C SER A 121 -10.15 15.90 -4.91
N THR A 122 -10.27 14.93 -4.00
CA THR A 122 -10.47 13.51 -4.31
C THR A 122 -11.59 12.93 -3.45
N ALA A 123 -12.42 12.07 -4.05
CA ALA A 123 -13.49 11.37 -3.34
C ALA A 123 -13.02 10.06 -2.71
N ILE A 124 -12.03 9.40 -3.31
CA ILE A 124 -11.41 8.19 -2.76
C ILE A 124 -9.89 8.37 -2.80
N VAL A 125 -9.23 8.01 -1.70
CA VAL A 125 -7.81 7.68 -1.66
C VAL A 125 -7.70 6.17 -1.49
N TRP A 126 -7.16 5.51 -2.49
CA TRP A 126 -6.86 4.08 -2.53
C TRP A 126 -5.38 3.87 -2.29
N SER A 127 -4.99 2.93 -1.44
CA SER A 127 -3.58 2.67 -1.16
C SER A 127 -3.34 1.19 -0.88
N ASN A 128 -2.77 0.47 -1.83
CA ASN A 128 -2.49 -0.94 -1.69
C ASN A 128 -1.03 -1.17 -1.32
N LEU A 129 -0.79 -1.77 -0.13
CA LEU A 129 0.53 -2.19 0.37
C LEU A 129 1.59 -1.07 0.40
N LEU A 130 1.21 0.17 0.75
CA LEU A 130 2.14 1.30 0.84
C LEU A 130 2.66 1.56 2.25
N LEU A 131 1.78 1.56 3.28
CA LEU A 131 2.07 2.20 4.56
C LEU A 131 3.30 1.62 5.29
N HIS A 132 3.57 0.32 5.14
CA HIS A 132 4.75 -0.33 5.73
C HIS A 132 6.09 0.07 5.08
N TRP A 133 6.06 0.84 3.98
CA TRP A 133 7.25 1.45 3.37
C TRP A 133 7.56 2.84 3.92
N LEU A 134 6.69 3.37 4.76
CA LEU A 134 6.88 4.67 5.41
C LEU A 134 7.51 4.46 6.79
N ASP A 135 8.37 5.39 7.18
CA ASP A 135 8.98 5.39 8.50
C ASP A 135 7.95 5.72 9.58
N ASP A 136 7.12 6.72 9.26
CA ASP A 136 5.96 7.15 10.00
C ASP A 136 4.79 7.34 9.01
N PRO A 137 3.69 6.60 9.14
CA PRO A 137 2.51 6.75 8.29
C PRO A 137 1.72 8.04 8.54
N LEU A 138 1.82 8.65 9.73
CA LEU A 138 1.00 9.80 10.11
C LEU A 138 1.02 10.95 9.08
N PRO A 139 2.17 11.39 8.55
CA PRO A 139 2.19 12.44 7.53
C PRO A 139 1.45 12.05 6.25
N ALA A 140 1.51 10.77 5.83
CA ALA A 140 0.80 10.32 4.64
C ALA A 140 -0.71 10.20 4.89
N LEU A 141 -1.12 9.75 6.06
CA LEU A 141 -2.54 9.72 6.48
C LEU A 141 -3.11 11.14 6.58
N ALA A 142 -2.35 12.08 7.14
CA ALA A 142 -2.73 13.50 7.19
C ALA A 142 -2.89 14.11 5.78
N GLU A 143 -1.99 13.79 4.85
CA GLU A 143 -2.09 14.23 3.46
C GLU A 143 -3.29 13.57 2.74
N ALA A 144 -3.53 12.28 2.96
CA ALA A 144 -4.72 11.60 2.46
C ALA A 144 -6.00 12.28 2.98
N HIS A 145 -6.07 12.58 4.28
CA HIS A 145 -7.18 13.33 4.87
C HIS A 145 -7.30 14.73 4.26
N ARG A 146 -6.20 15.44 4.04
CA ARG A 146 -6.21 16.78 3.45
C ARG A 146 -6.81 16.79 2.04
N VAL A 147 -6.38 15.85 1.18
CA VAL A 147 -6.82 15.80 -0.23
C VAL A 147 -8.22 15.22 -0.42
N LEU A 148 -8.71 14.42 0.51
CA LEU A 148 -10.08 13.91 0.49
C LEU A 148 -11.08 15.06 0.66
N GLU A 149 -12.16 15.03 -0.11
CA GLU A 149 -13.35 15.87 0.11
C GLU A 149 -14.13 15.40 1.34
N VAL A 150 -14.99 16.24 1.88
CA VAL A 150 -15.90 15.84 2.97
C VAL A 150 -16.86 14.76 2.46
N GLY A 151 -17.00 13.67 3.17
CA GLY A 151 -17.68 12.45 2.74
C GLY A 151 -16.80 11.52 1.90
N GLY A 152 -15.53 11.87 1.67
CA GLY A 152 -14.58 11.03 0.96
C GLY A 152 -14.04 9.87 1.80
N LEU A 153 -13.58 8.83 1.12
CA LEU A 153 -13.15 7.56 1.67
C LEU A 153 -11.63 7.39 1.51
N LEU A 154 -10.94 7.07 2.59
CA LEU A 154 -9.64 6.42 2.55
C LEU A 154 -9.87 4.91 2.62
N MET A 155 -9.25 4.16 1.71
CA MET A 155 -9.19 2.70 1.75
C MET A 155 -7.77 2.22 1.48
N PHE A 156 -7.27 1.36 2.35
CA PHE A 156 -5.88 0.92 2.25
C PHE A 156 -5.69 -0.53 2.68
N SER A 157 -4.57 -1.09 2.25
CA SER A 157 -3.99 -2.30 2.80
C SER A 157 -2.55 -2.07 3.21
N THR A 158 -2.09 -2.82 4.19
CA THR A 158 -0.70 -2.85 4.61
C THR A 158 -0.35 -4.20 5.23
N LEU A 159 0.91 -4.38 5.61
CA LEU A 159 1.34 -5.59 6.30
C LEU A 159 1.43 -5.34 7.81
N GLY A 160 0.98 -6.32 8.58
CA GLY A 160 1.01 -6.34 10.03
C GLY A 160 2.22 -7.07 10.61
N PRO A 161 2.36 -7.06 11.96
CA PRO A 161 3.55 -7.52 12.69
C PRO A 161 3.97 -8.97 12.42
N ASP A 162 3.03 -9.85 12.16
CA ASP A 162 3.30 -11.28 11.91
C ASP A 162 3.80 -11.57 10.49
N SER A 163 3.83 -10.57 9.61
CA SER A 163 4.35 -10.75 8.25
C SER A 163 5.82 -11.12 8.26
N LEU A 164 6.17 -12.19 7.52
CA LEU A 164 7.52 -12.72 7.37
C LEU A 164 8.20 -13.05 8.73
N LYS A 165 7.44 -13.50 9.71
CA LYS A 165 7.95 -13.87 11.04
C LYS A 165 9.00 -14.99 10.97
N GLU A 166 8.83 -15.92 10.04
CA GLU A 166 9.74 -17.00 9.77
C GLU A 166 11.11 -16.47 9.31
N LEU A 167 11.10 -15.49 8.41
CA LEU A 167 12.32 -14.86 7.92
C LEU A 167 13.04 -14.07 9.01
N ARG A 168 12.29 -13.37 9.88
CA ARG A 168 12.88 -12.67 11.03
C ARG A 168 13.51 -13.63 12.01
N ALA A 169 12.85 -14.75 12.31
CA ALA A 169 13.34 -15.76 13.25
C ALA A 169 14.56 -16.51 12.73
N ALA A 170 14.70 -16.69 11.41
CA ALA A 170 15.81 -17.41 10.80
C ALA A 170 17.16 -16.68 10.91
N PHE A 171 17.15 -15.35 11.01
CA PHE A 171 18.37 -14.55 11.14
C PHE A 171 18.63 -14.17 12.61
N SER A 172 19.81 -14.46 13.10
CA SER A 172 20.28 -14.14 14.47
C SER A 172 21.48 -13.18 14.47
N ASP A 173 21.69 -12.43 13.38
CA ASP A 173 22.89 -11.60 13.18
C ASP A 173 22.72 -10.15 13.70
N GLY A 174 21.59 -9.84 14.33
CA GLY A 174 21.32 -8.53 14.91
C GLY A 174 20.92 -7.45 13.90
N TYR A 175 20.80 -7.78 12.62
CA TYR A 175 20.35 -6.86 11.58
C TYR A 175 18.87 -7.02 11.26
N ALA A 176 18.25 -5.96 10.71
CA ALA A 176 16.89 -6.04 10.19
C ALA A 176 16.87 -6.78 8.83
N HIS A 177 16.01 -7.78 8.70
CA HIS A 177 15.81 -8.56 7.46
C HIS A 177 14.45 -8.34 6.84
N THR A 178 13.49 -7.76 7.59
CA THR A 178 12.17 -7.34 7.12
C THR A 178 11.95 -5.86 7.41
N GLN A 179 10.85 -5.29 6.92
CA GLN A 179 10.37 -3.98 7.36
C GLN A 179 9.90 -4.05 8.83
N ARG A 180 9.74 -2.88 9.44
CA ARG A 180 8.95 -2.73 10.66
C ARG A 180 7.49 -2.61 10.23
N PHE A 181 6.66 -3.50 10.76
CA PHE A 181 5.23 -3.48 10.53
C PHE A 181 4.53 -2.88 11.74
N ILE A 182 3.42 -2.19 11.51
CA ILE A 182 2.64 -1.49 12.53
C ILE A 182 1.39 -2.33 12.80
N ASP A 183 1.03 -2.44 14.07
CA ASP A 183 -0.20 -3.14 14.50
C ASP A 183 -1.45 -2.42 13.98
N MET A 184 -2.50 -3.18 13.69
CA MET A 184 -3.74 -2.61 13.16
C MET A 184 -4.43 -1.64 14.13
N HIS A 185 -4.30 -1.84 15.45
CA HIS A 185 -4.88 -0.95 16.46
C HIS A 185 -4.16 0.40 16.45
N ASP A 186 -2.81 0.38 16.37
CA ASP A 186 -2.02 1.61 16.25
C ASP A 186 -2.40 2.39 14.97
N LEU A 187 -2.63 1.68 13.86
CA LEU A 187 -3.09 2.31 12.60
C LEU A 187 -4.49 2.92 12.76
N GLY A 188 -5.40 2.23 13.47
CA GLY A 188 -6.73 2.74 13.81
C GLY A 188 -6.65 4.04 14.62
N ASP A 189 -5.80 4.07 15.64
CA ASP A 189 -5.57 5.26 16.48
C ASP A 189 -4.95 6.41 15.66
N MET A 190 -4.01 6.10 14.76
CA MET A 190 -3.43 7.09 13.81
C MET A 190 -4.50 7.70 12.91
N LEU A 191 -5.46 6.91 12.40
CA LEU A 191 -6.57 7.42 11.59
C LEU A 191 -7.43 8.41 12.36
N VAL A 192 -7.83 8.05 13.60
CA VAL A 192 -8.59 8.93 14.49
C VAL A 192 -7.78 10.20 14.78
N GLY A 193 -6.50 10.07 15.09
CA GLY A 193 -5.59 11.21 15.32
C GLY A 193 -5.45 12.14 14.12
N CYS A 194 -5.58 11.64 12.90
CA CYS A 194 -5.61 12.44 11.66
C CYS A 194 -6.97 13.07 11.35
N GLY A 195 -8.00 12.82 12.16
CA GLY A 195 -9.34 13.39 11.97
C GLY A 195 -10.28 12.57 11.10
N PHE A 196 -9.92 11.33 10.76
CA PHE A 196 -10.86 10.40 10.15
C PHE A 196 -11.92 9.93 11.16
N ALA A 197 -13.10 9.62 10.63
CA ALA A 197 -14.19 9.04 11.41
C ALA A 197 -14.44 7.59 11.01
N ASP A 198 -15.03 6.86 11.95
CA ASP A 198 -15.51 5.49 11.76
C ASP A 198 -14.46 4.55 11.12
N PRO A 199 -13.22 4.49 11.63
CA PRO A 199 -12.22 3.59 11.09
C PRO A 199 -12.68 2.14 11.30
N VAL A 200 -12.71 1.40 10.21
CA VAL A 200 -12.95 -0.05 10.22
C VAL A 200 -11.66 -0.73 9.81
N MET A 201 -11.19 -1.61 10.68
CA MET A 201 -9.97 -2.37 10.47
C MET A 201 -10.30 -3.86 10.42
N ASP A 202 -9.69 -4.56 9.50
CA ASP A 202 -9.83 -6.00 9.30
C ASP A 202 -8.45 -6.60 9.05
N MET A 203 -8.24 -7.84 9.46
CA MET A 203 -6.96 -8.53 9.31
C MET A 203 -7.18 -9.95 8.84
N GLU A 204 -6.34 -10.38 7.91
CA GLU A 204 -6.27 -11.77 7.49
C GLU A 204 -4.82 -12.25 7.39
N VAL A 205 -4.62 -13.53 7.58
CA VAL A 205 -3.32 -14.17 7.45
C VAL A 205 -3.30 -15.01 6.18
N LEU A 206 -2.36 -14.71 5.28
CA LEU A 206 -2.06 -15.55 4.12
C LEU A 206 -0.70 -16.20 4.31
N THR A 207 -0.63 -17.51 4.10
CA THR A 207 0.65 -18.24 4.08
C THR A 207 0.95 -18.68 2.66
N LEU A 208 1.99 -18.09 2.08
CA LEU A 208 2.57 -18.58 0.82
C LEU A 208 3.52 -19.72 1.13
N THR A 209 3.62 -20.68 0.22
CA THR A 209 4.49 -21.85 0.40
C THR A 209 5.49 -21.96 -0.75
N TYR A 210 6.73 -22.30 -0.43
CA TYR A 210 7.85 -22.33 -1.38
C TYR A 210 8.56 -23.69 -1.36
N GLU A 211 9.17 -24.07 -2.48
CA GLU A 211 10.00 -25.25 -2.58
C GLU A 211 11.32 -25.08 -1.79
N GLY A 212 11.90 -23.88 -1.85
CA GLY A 212 13.18 -23.60 -1.24
C GLY A 212 13.30 -22.17 -0.68
N PHE A 213 14.28 -22.02 0.23
CA PHE A 213 14.59 -20.72 0.84
C PHE A 213 15.00 -19.67 -0.20
N ASP A 214 15.77 -20.08 -1.22
CA ASP A 214 16.21 -19.15 -2.28
C ASP A 214 15.08 -18.73 -3.20
N ASP A 215 14.09 -19.61 -3.44
CA ASP A 215 12.91 -19.30 -4.25
C ASP A 215 12.08 -18.21 -3.58
N MET A 216 11.79 -18.36 -2.28
CA MET A 216 11.09 -17.35 -1.50
C MET A 216 11.83 -16.00 -1.52
N LEU A 217 13.14 -16.00 -1.28
CA LEU A 217 13.92 -14.76 -1.31
C LEU A 217 14.03 -14.17 -2.73
N GLY A 218 14.04 -15.02 -3.76
CA GLY A 218 14.02 -14.62 -5.17
C GLY A 218 12.75 -13.84 -5.50
N GLU A 219 11.61 -14.36 -5.09
CA GLU A 219 10.31 -13.73 -5.29
C GLU A 219 10.20 -12.39 -4.54
N LEU A 220 10.57 -12.34 -3.26
CA LEU A 220 10.60 -11.09 -2.50
C LEU A 220 11.49 -10.03 -3.18
N ARG A 221 12.63 -10.43 -3.76
CA ARG A 221 13.51 -9.51 -4.49
C ARG A 221 12.89 -9.04 -5.78
N ALA A 222 12.26 -9.94 -6.53
CA ALA A 222 11.58 -9.63 -7.79
C ALA A 222 10.40 -8.67 -7.59
N ALA A 223 9.67 -8.83 -6.48
CA ALA A 223 8.61 -7.92 -6.05
C ALA A 223 9.12 -6.60 -5.43
N GLY A 224 10.45 -6.38 -5.34
CA GLY A 224 11.00 -5.19 -4.68
C GLY A 224 10.88 -5.20 -3.15
N SER A 225 10.35 -6.29 -2.57
CA SER A 225 9.97 -6.41 -1.16
C SER A 225 11.13 -6.70 -0.19
N GLY A 226 12.37 -6.41 -0.59
CA GLY A 226 13.50 -6.55 0.31
C GLY A 226 13.54 -5.48 1.41
N CYS A 227 14.23 -5.77 2.52
CA CYS A 227 14.36 -4.87 3.67
C CYS A 227 14.97 -3.52 3.30
N ALA A 228 14.27 -2.42 3.62
CA ALA A 228 14.73 -1.05 3.45
C ALA A 228 15.01 -0.33 4.79
N MET A 229 15.08 -1.07 5.89
CA MET A 229 15.43 -0.52 7.19
C MET A 229 16.87 0.01 7.21
N LYS A 230 17.13 1.08 7.94
CA LYS A 230 18.51 1.58 8.17
C LYS A 230 19.34 0.57 8.96
N ALA A 231 18.71 -0.18 9.85
CA ALA A 231 19.34 -1.26 10.62
C ALA A 231 19.62 -2.53 9.81
N ARG A 232 19.33 -2.55 8.50
CA ARG A 232 19.73 -3.66 7.63
C ARG A 232 21.24 -3.74 7.50
N ARG A 233 21.75 -4.90 7.16
CA ARG A 233 23.16 -5.06 6.80
C ARG A 233 23.47 -4.27 5.51
N HIS A 234 24.51 -3.45 5.53
CA HIS A 234 24.94 -2.67 4.36
C HIS A 234 26.00 -3.39 3.51
N GLY A 235 26.63 -4.42 4.07
CA GLY A 235 27.61 -5.27 3.39
C GLY A 235 27.05 -6.65 3.04
N LEU A 236 27.92 -7.53 2.57
CA LEU A 236 27.56 -8.91 2.27
C LEU A 236 27.32 -9.70 3.55
N THR A 237 26.36 -10.58 3.53
CA THR A 237 26.16 -11.59 4.57
C THR A 237 27.18 -12.70 4.37
N GLY A 238 27.96 -13.00 5.41
CA GLY A 238 28.98 -14.06 5.34
C GLY A 238 28.35 -15.43 5.10
N ARG A 239 29.09 -16.32 4.43
CA ARG A 239 28.61 -17.68 4.07
C ARG A 239 28.05 -18.46 5.26
N ARG A 240 28.73 -18.37 6.43
CA ARG A 240 28.28 -19.04 7.65
C ARG A 240 26.94 -18.54 8.16
N ALA A 241 26.75 -17.22 8.27
CA ALA A 241 25.49 -16.63 8.71
C ALA A 241 24.35 -16.97 7.73
N TRP A 242 24.64 -16.96 6.43
CA TRP A 242 23.67 -17.36 5.41
C TRP A 242 23.26 -18.83 5.53
N ALA A 243 24.24 -19.74 5.72
CA ALA A 243 23.96 -21.16 5.91
C ALA A 243 23.14 -21.41 7.20
N GLN A 244 23.45 -20.72 8.29
CA GLN A 244 22.68 -20.79 9.54
C GLN A 244 21.23 -20.34 9.34
N ALA A 245 21.00 -19.19 8.69
CA ALA A 245 19.64 -18.70 8.40
C ALA A 245 18.87 -19.69 7.52
N ARG A 246 19.51 -20.26 6.49
CA ARG A 246 18.91 -21.29 5.65
C ARG A 246 18.51 -22.51 6.46
N THR A 247 19.42 -23.05 7.29
CA THR A 247 19.13 -24.21 8.13
C THR A 247 17.98 -23.92 9.10
N ALA A 248 17.98 -22.75 9.73
CA ALA A 248 16.89 -22.34 10.62
C ALA A 248 15.56 -22.22 9.89
N TYR A 249 15.54 -21.68 8.66
CA TYR A 249 14.32 -21.60 7.87
C TYR A 249 13.83 -22.98 7.39
N GLU A 250 14.77 -23.85 6.97
CA GLU A 250 14.46 -25.22 6.54
C GLU A 250 13.83 -26.06 7.65
N SER A 251 14.13 -25.78 8.93
CA SER A 251 13.49 -26.47 10.06
C SER A 251 11.97 -26.19 10.19
N LEU A 252 11.46 -25.18 9.48
CA LEU A 252 10.04 -24.83 9.44
C LEU A 252 9.29 -25.56 8.33
N ARG A 253 9.95 -26.42 7.56
CA ARG A 253 9.35 -27.15 6.45
C ARG A 253 8.21 -28.05 6.94
N SER A 254 7.04 -27.89 6.32
CA SER A 254 5.84 -28.70 6.54
C SER A 254 5.29 -29.16 5.20
N ASP A 255 4.90 -30.43 5.10
CA ASP A 255 4.38 -31.04 3.88
C ASP A 255 5.26 -30.78 2.63
N GLY A 256 6.57 -30.83 2.82
CA GLY A 256 7.55 -30.60 1.76
C GLY A 256 7.74 -29.12 1.34
N LYS A 257 7.05 -28.17 1.96
CA LYS A 257 7.09 -26.74 1.61
C LYS A 257 7.59 -25.88 2.77
N LEU A 258 8.15 -24.72 2.43
CA LEU A 258 8.56 -23.68 3.37
C LEU A 258 7.49 -22.59 3.45
N PRO A 259 6.98 -22.25 4.65
CA PRO A 259 5.97 -21.21 4.80
C PRO A 259 6.58 -19.81 4.77
N ALA A 260 5.87 -18.85 4.21
CA ALA A 260 6.08 -17.43 4.43
C ALA A 260 4.72 -16.79 4.78
N THR A 261 4.61 -16.35 6.02
CA THR A 261 3.38 -15.77 6.54
C THR A 261 3.30 -14.29 6.21
N PHE A 262 2.12 -13.85 5.78
CA PHE A 262 1.78 -12.44 5.57
C PHE A 262 0.49 -12.13 6.35
N GLU A 263 0.61 -11.27 7.32
CA GLU A 263 -0.52 -10.65 7.99
C GLU A 263 -0.91 -9.40 7.18
N ILE A 264 -2.10 -9.42 6.60
CA ILE A 264 -2.58 -8.31 5.79
C ILE A 264 -3.62 -7.56 6.59
N VAL A 265 -3.37 -6.28 6.80
CA VAL A 265 -4.30 -5.35 7.45
C VAL A 265 -5.01 -4.56 6.35
N TYR A 266 -6.32 -4.59 6.34
CA TYR A 266 -7.18 -3.74 5.54
C TYR A 266 -7.81 -2.68 6.43
N GLY A 267 -7.85 -1.46 5.94
CA GLY A 267 -8.49 -0.38 6.67
C GLY A 267 -9.26 0.54 5.76
N HIS A 268 -10.37 1.06 6.27
CA HIS A 268 -11.03 2.19 5.65
C HIS A 268 -11.54 3.17 6.70
N ALA A 269 -11.63 4.43 6.32
CA ALA A 269 -12.13 5.48 7.17
C ALA A 269 -12.66 6.67 6.35
N TRP A 270 -13.55 7.44 6.93
CA TRP A 270 -14.24 8.52 6.25
C TRP A 270 -13.72 9.88 6.70
N LYS A 271 -13.62 10.82 5.76
CA LYS A 271 -13.45 12.22 6.12
C LYS A 271 -14.80 12.85 6.36
N VAL A 272 -15.08 13.19 7.62
CA VAL A 272 -16.29 13.90 8.01
C VAL A 272 -16.06 15.41 8.04
N ALA A 273 -17.16 16.16 8.02
CA ALA A 273 -17.08 17.60 8.22
C ALA A 273 -16.56 17.91 9.64
N PRO A 274 -15.72 18.93 9.80
CA PRO A 274 -15.22 19.33 11.10
C PRO A 274 -16.37 19.53 12.10
N LYS A 275 -16.22 19.04 13.32
CA LYS A 275 -17.19 19.25 14.42
C LYS A 275 -17.07 20.64 15.05
N GLN A 276 -15.98 21.35 14.77
CA GLN A 276 -15.72 22.71 15.26
C GLN A 276 -15.33 23.63 14.10
N SER A 277 -15.75 24.88 14.19
CA SER A 277 -15.28 25.94 13.29
C SER A 277 -13.82 26.31 13.59
N ALA A 278 -13.15 27.02 12.66
CA ALA A 278 -11.75 27.44 12.82
C ALA A 278 -11.49 28.30 14.08
N ASP A 279 -12.54 28.92 14.63
CA ASP A 279 -12.52 29.70 15.87
C ASP A 279 -12.84 28.88 17.13
N GLY A 280 -12.89 27.55 17.03
CA GLY A 280 -13.09 26.62 18.15
C GLY A 280 -14.54 26.43 18.60
N ARG A 281 -15.51 27.02 17.91
CA ARG A 281 -16.93 26.85 18.24
C ARG A 281 -17.44 25.50 17.74
N ALA A 282 -18.27 24.82 18.53
CA ALA A 282 -18.92 23.59 18.11
C ALA A 282 -19.92 23.85 16.99
N ILE A 283 -19.84 23.08 15.91
CA ILE A 283 -20.81 23.09 14.82
C ILE A 283 -21.91 22.08 15.14
N ILE A 284 -23.08 22.56 15.56
CA ILE A 284 -24.26 21.73 15.78
C ILE A 284 -25.07 21.75 14.47
N ARG A 285 -25.21 20.59 13.82
CA ARG A 285 -26.07 20.43 12.66
C ARG A 285 -27.41 19.88 13.10
N PHE A 286 -28.48 20.58 12.78
CA PHE A 286 -29.85 20.10 12.95
C PHE A 286 -30.26 19.41 11.64
N ASP A 287 -30.41 18.11 11.66
CA ASP A 287 -31.07 17.40 10.57
C ASP A 287 -32.56 17.72 10.60
N THR A 288 -33.02 18.52 9.67
CA THR A 288 -34.45 18.77 9.50
C THR A 288 -35.07 17.46 9.00
N PRO A 289 -36.05 16.86 9.73
CA PRO A 289 -36.70 15.64 9.25
C PRO A 289 -37.33 15.89 7.89
N ARG A 290 -36.96 15.07 6.89
CA ARG A 290 -37.66 15.10 5.60
C ARG A 290 -39.12 14.81 5.85
N ARG A 291 -39.99 15.83 5.62
CA ARG A 291 -41.44 15.60 5.55
C ARG A 291 -41.66 14.56 4.44
N LYS A 292 -42.33 13.45 4.81
CA LYS A 292 -42.87 12.46 3.86
C LYS A 292 -43.97 13.06 3.03
#